data_f3d92ec6c101fce1092bc4d76346f757
#
_entry.id   f3d92ec6c101fce1092bc4d76346f757
#
_cell.length_a   1.000
_cell.length_b   1.000
_cell.length_c   1.000
_cell.angle_alpha   90.00
_cell.angle_beta   90.00
_cell.angle_gamma   90.00
#
_symmetry.space_group_name_H-M   'P 1'
#
loop_
_entity.id
_entity.type
_entity.pdbx_description
1 polymer ?
#
loop_
_entity_poly.entity_id
_entity_poly.type
_entity_poly.pdbx_seq_one_letter_code
_entity_poly.pdbx_strand_id
1 'polypeptide(L)'
;MIEESLNLIMPKRIDRRDFLRAAGPAVIAGPELARAARPWAPKPNTEPATEAAPRLLTGCCAYSYSKLLGVGKMTMEQVIRKAVELGIDGVDMTGYWFKSTDPAYLASLRHLAFKNGVCFSGAAIGASTVQAEPGKRAQVLEDIKKWVEVTESLGAPHLRVFAGKLPAGATIQQAVEWTVDTLKAACEYAGKKGITLGMEDHEGITQNSDACLEIVHRVGSPFFGINLDITNFIATAKADAYAQIEATAPYATHTHVRDRFADGQAVDLDRVWQIFARANYKGFMSAEYEGEEDPSAGVPKLVDKIKALCRKYSSV
;
A
#
# COMPACT_ATOMS: atom_id res chain seq x y z
N MET A 1 -12.90 -38.35 -54.49
CA MET A 1 -14.25 -38.63 -53.99
C MET A 1 -14.09 -39.13 -52.58
N ILE A 2 -14.40 -38.33 -51.66
CA ILE A 2 -15.09 -38.47 -50.39
C ILE A 2 -14.79 -37.18 -49.59
N GLU A 3 -15.78 -36.25 -49.61
CA GLU A 3 -15.88 -35.14 -48.72
C GLU A 3 -16.38 -35.68 -47.38
N GLU A 4 -15.62 -35.52 -46.30
CA GLU A 4 -16.13 -35.66 -44.95
C GLU A 4 -16.26 -34.29 -44.31
N SER A 5 -17.52 -33.94 -44.07
CA SER A 5 -17.97 -32.69 -43.46
C SER A 5 -17.60 -32.63 -41.98
N LEU A 6 -16.74 -31.72 -41.61
CA LEU A 6 -16.50 -31.34 -40.20
C LEU A 6 -17.66 -30.46 -39.71
N ASN A 7 -18.62 -31.05 -39.02
CA ASN A 7 -19.62 -30.31 -38.24
C ASN A 7 -18.97 -29.75 -36.94
N LEU A 8 -18.57 -28.50 -36.97
CA LEU A 8 -18.22 -27.75 -35.75
C LEU A 8 -19.54 -27.45 -35.01
N ILE A 9 -19.75 -28.10 -33.86
CA ILE A 9 -20.84 -27.79 -32.95
C ILE A 9 -20.45 -26.47 -32.24
N MET A 10 -21.01 -25.35 -32.71
CA MET A 10 -20.97 -24.08 -32.00
C MET A 10 -21.82 -24.19 -30.73
N PRO A 11 -21.33 -23.78 -29.56
CA PRO A 11 -22.16 -23.72 -28.36
C PRO A 11 -23.27 -22.69 -28.57
N LYS A 12 -24.53 -23.10 -28.29
CA LYS A 12 -25.69 -22.21 -28.34
C LYS A 12 -25.42 -20.95 -27.52
N ARG A 13 -25.61 -19.80 -28.14
CA ARG A 13 -25.63 -18.51 -27.41
C ARG A 13 -26.74 -18.57 -26.36
N ILE A 14 -26.34 -18.46 -25.09
CA ILE A 14 -27.30 -18.33 -23.99
C ILE A 14 -27.88 -16.91 -24.07
N ASP A 15 -29.19 -16.80 -24.27
CA ASP A 15 -29.91 -15.53 -24.29
C ASP A 15 -29.90 -14.94 -22.84
N ARG A 16 -29.74 -13.63 -22.75
CA ARG A 16 -29.79 -12.88 -21.48
C ARG A 16 -31.07 -13.17 -20.67
N ARG A 17 -32.17 -13.48 -21.33
CA ARG A 17 -33.45 -13.80 -20.71
C ARG A 17 -33.47 -15.18 -20.09
N ASP A 18 -32.76 -16.15 -20.64
CA ASP A 18 -32.65 -17.49 -20.09
C ASP A 18 -31.73 -17.55 -18.88
N PHE A 19 -30.70 -16.71 -18.84
CA PHE A 19 -29.86 -16.54 -17.65
C PHE A 19 -30.66 -15.96 -16.48
N LEU A 20 -31.52 -14.97 -16.72
CA LEU A 20 -32.34 -14.35 -15.66
C LEU A 20 -33.50 -15.25 -15.19
N ARG A 21 -33.95 -16.26 -15.99
CA ARG A 21 -34.96 -17.23 -15.59
C ARG A 21 -34.38 -18.37 -14.74
N ALA A 22 -33.09 -18.67 -14.89
CA ALA A 22 -32.40 -19.66 -14.05
C ALA A 22 -32.07 -19.15 -12.65
N ALA A 23 -32.08 -17.83 -12.43
CA ALA A 23 -31.92 -17.20 -11.11
C ALA A 23 -33.30 -16.99 -10.44
N GLY A 24 -33.96 -18.09 -10.08
CA GLY A 24 -35.16 -18.02 -9.23
C GLY A 24 -34.86 -17.50 -7.86
N PRO A 25 -35.82 -16.84 -7.16
CA PRO A 25 -35.59 -16.29 -5.83
C PRO A 25 -35.42 -17.41 -4.82
N ALA A 26 -34.19 -17.70 -4.43
CA ALA A 26 -33.92 -18.53 -3.27
C ALA A 26 -34.15 -17.67 -2.00
N VAL A 27 -35.38 -17.71 -1.52
CA VAL A 27 -35.70 -17.28 -0.15
C VAL A 27 -35.12 -18.35 0.77
N ILE A 28 -33.97 -18.12 1.34
CA ILE A 28 -33.47 -18.90 2.48
C ILE A 28 -33.63 -18.02 3.70
N ALA A 29 -34.80 -18.17 4.36
CA ALA A 29 -34.96 -17.78 5.74
C ALA A 29 -34.38 -18.91 6.61
N GLY A 30 -33.25 -18.64 7.26
CA GLY A 30 -32.66 -19.48 8.28
C GLY A 30 -32.06 -18.64 9.39
N PRO A 31 -32.40 -18.88 10.68
CA PRO A 31 -31.96 -18.05 11.80
C PRO A 31 -30.60 -18.49 12.34
N GLU A 32 -29.54 -18.49 11.51
CA GLU A 32 -28.18 -18.88 11.95
C GLU A 32 -27.06 -17.91 11.51
N LEU A 33 -27.36 -16.68 11.17
CA LEU A 33 -26.33 -15.68 10.85
C LEU A 33 -25.92 -14.77 12.01
N ALA A 34 -26.30 -15.14 13.24
CA ALA A 34 -25.77 -14.53 14.47
C ALA A 34 -24.61 -15.35 15.06
N ARG A 35 -23.75 -15.90 14.23
CA ARG A 35 -22.42 -16.31 14.69
C ARG A 35 -21.55 -15.06 14.74
N ALA A 36 -21.35 -14.58 16.00
CA ALA A 36 -20.45 -13.49 16.31
C ALA A 36 -19.21 -13.56 15.42
N ALA A 37 -18.99 -12.52 14.61
CA ALA A 37 -17.74 -12.32 13.92
C ALA A 37 -16.66 -12.34 15.00
N ARG A 38 -15.88 -13.42 15.06
CA ARG A 38 -14.66 -13.43 15.87
C ARG A 38 -13.82 -12.26 15.36
N PRO A 39 -13.29 -11.42 16.24
CA PRO A 39 -12.40 -10.38 15.80
C PRO A 39 -11.28 -11.06 15.00
N TRP A 40 -11.19 -10.73 13.73
CA TRP A 40 -10.13 -11.20 12.86
C TRP A 40 -8.83 -10.54 13.35
N ALA A 41 -8.01 -11.30 14.04
CA ALA A 41 -6.64 -10.91 14.29
C ALA A 41 -5.88 -11.20 12.99
N PRO A 42 -5.19 -10.21 12.39
CA PRO A 42 -4.31 -10.48 11.28
C PRO A 42 -3.30 -11.52 11.77
N LYS A 43 -3.43 -12.74 11.27
CA LYS A 43 -2.32 -13.66 11.38
C LYS A 43 -1.21 -13.04 10.55
N PRO A 44 0.04 -12.99 11.04
CA PRO A 44 1.16 -12.80 10.13
C PRO A 44 0.91 -13.72 8.95
N ASN A 45 1.29 -13.34 7.75
CA ASN A 45 1.01 -14.09 6.51
C ASN A 45 1.67 -15.47 6.60
N THR A 46 1.18 -16.27 7.55
CA THR A 46 1.58 -17.64 7.88
C THR A 46 0.64 -18.63 7.21
N GLU A 47 0.17 -18.32 6.01
CA GLU A 47 -0.19 -19.44 5.16
C GLU A 47 1.08 -20.27 5.04
N PRO A 48 1.03 -21.59 5.33
CA PRO A 48 2.18 -22.44 5.10
C PRO A 48 2.64 -22.12 3.68
N ALA A 49 3.94 -21.93 3.51
CA ALA A 49 4.54 -21.62 2.23
C ALA A 49 4.10 -22.69 1.22
N THR A 50 2.87 -22.60 0.75
CA THR A 50 2.38 -23.30 -0.42
C THR A 50 3.12 -22.66 -1.56
N GLU A 51 4.26 -23.21 -1.88
CA GLU A 51 5.00 -23.27 -3.15
C GLU A 51 4.97 -22.05 -4.11
N ALA A 52 4.14 -21.05 -3.90
CA ALA A 52 4.18 -19.79 -4.65
C ALA A 52 5.16 -18.86 -3.98
N ALA A 53 6.33 -18.72 -4.55
CA ALA A 53 7.35 -17.78 -4.13
C ALA A 53 6.82 -16.33 -4.07
N PRO A 54 7.54 -15.43 -3.38
CA PRO A 54 7.18 -14.04 -3.25
C PRO A 54 6.94 -13.41 -4.63
N ARG A 55 5.94 -12.54 -4.73
CA ARG A 55 5.67 -11.77 -5.94
C ARG A 55 5.99 -10.30 -5.66
N LEU A 56 7.20 -9.89 -6.00
CA LEU A 56 7.71 -8.55 -5.78
C LEU A 56 7.53 -7.74 -7.06
N LEU A 57 6.58 -6.81 -7.03
CA LEU A 57 6.28 -5.90 -8.13
C LEU A 57 7.15 -4.64 -8.01
N THR A 58 7.47 -4.05 -9.15
CA THR A 58 8.24 -2.81 -9.18
C THR A 58 7.34 -1.60 -9.07
N GLY A 59 7.67 -0.66 -8.19
CA GLY A 59 6.91 0.58 -7.99
C GLY A 59 7.78 1.82 -7.89
N CYS A 60 7.12 2.98 -7.91
CA CYS A 60 7.75 4.26 -7.59
C CYS A 60 6.74 5.16 -6.88
N CYS A 61 7.12 5.67 -5.72
CA CYS A 61 6.39 6.71 -5.03
C CYS A 61 6.54 8.04 -5.76
N ALA A 62 5.45 8.76 -5.99
CA ALA A 62 5.48 10.08 -6.59
C ALA A 62 6.36 11.06 -5.80
N TYR A 63 6.55 10.83 -4.49
CA TYR A 63 7.44 11.61 -3.64
C TYR A 63 8.89 11.61 -4.13
N SER A 64 9.33 10.59 -4.86
CA SER A 64 10.63 10.55 -5.54
C SER A 64 10.87 11.75 -6.44
N TYR A 65 9.82 12.41 -6.91
CA TYR A 65 9.85 13.61 -7.73
C TYR A 65 9.46 14.87 -6.98
N SER A 66 9.47 14.86 -5.63
CA SER A 66 9.05 15.98 -4.76
C SER A 66 9.71 17.31 -5.12
N LYS A 67 11.01 17.30 -5.45
CA LYS A 67 11.77 18.49 -5.89
C LYS A 67 11.22 19.12 -7.18
N LEU A 68 10.62 18.34 -8.06
CA LEU A 68 10.02 18.83 -9.31
C LEU A 68 8.53 19.15 -9.15
N LEU A 69 7.81 18.29 -8.43
CA LEU A 69 6.38 18.50 -8.14
C LEU A 69 6.14 19.73 -7.27
N GLY A 70 6.94 19.91 -6.22
CA GLY A 70 6.81 21.03 -5.28
C GLY A 70 7.02 22.42 -5.90
N VAL A 71 7.76 22.49 -7.01
CA VAL A 71 7.98 23.76 -7.74
C VAL A 71 7.19 23.84 -9.06
N GLY A 72 6.26 22.92 -9.29
CA GLY A 72 5.40 22.89 -10.47
C GLY A 72 6.10 22.56 -11.80
N LYS A 73 7.32 22.01 -11.75
CA LYS A 73 8.06 21.54 -12.95
C LYS A 73 7.62 20.16 -13.43
N MET A 74 6.82 19.47 -12.64
CA MET A 74 6.24 18.16 -12.96
C MET A 74 4.78 18.12 -12.48
N THR A 75 3.95 17.32 -13.12
CA THR A 75 2.55 17.06 -12.75
C THR A 75 2.34 15.58 -12.42
N MET A 76 1.22 15.23 -11.77
CA MET A 76 0.89 13.84 -11.45
C MET A 76 0.67 13.00 -12.73
N GLU A 77 0.18 13.61 -13.80
CA GLU A 77 0.07 12.97 -15.12
C GLU A 77 1.45 12.63 -15.69
N GLN A 78 2.45 13.48 -15.46
CA GLN A 78 3.85 13.21 -15.88
C GLN A 78 4.49 12.11 -15.02
N VAL A 79 4.17 12.00 -13.74
CA VAL A 79 4.62 10.87 -12.89
C VAL A 79 4.12 9.55 -13.47
N ILE A 80 2.84 9.46 -13.89
CA ILE A 80 2.30 8.25 -14.53
C ILE A 80 3.08 7.92 -15.82
N ARG A 81 3.40 8.92 -16.65
CA ARG A 81 4.19 8.71 -17.87
C ARG A 81 5.62 8.27 -17.56
N LYS A 82 6.22 8.78 -16.49
CA LYS A 82 7.54 8.34 -16.01
C LYS A 82 7.54 6.87 -15.61
N ALA A 83 6.48 6.37 -15.02
CA ALA A 83 6.34 4.93 -14.71
C ALA A 83 6.46 4.07 -15.99
N VAL A 84 5.85 4.51 -17.09
CA VAL A 84 5.97 3.84 -18.39
C VAL A 84 7.41 3.88 -18.90
N GLU A 85 8.06 5.05 -18.87
CA GLU A 85 9.46 5.21 -19.30
C GLU A 85 10.41 4.34 -18.47
N LEU A 86 10.16 4.20 -17.18
CA LEU A 86 10.91 3.36 -16.25
C LEU A 86 10.60 1.87 -16.41
N GLY A 87 9.50 1.52 -17.07
CA GLY A 87 9.05 0.14 -17.22
C GLY A 87 8.77 -0.53 -15.87
N ILE A 88 8.02 0.14 -15.00
CA ILE A 88 7.59 -0.34 -13.67
C ILE A 88 6.11 -0.69 -13.66
N ASP A 89 5.71 -1.53 -12.69
CA ASP A 89 4.36 -2.08 -12.60
C ASP A 89 3.35 -1.09 -12.03
N GLY A 90 3.77 -0.22 -11.12
CA GLY A 90 2.84 0.67 -10.44
C GLY A 90 3.43 1.96 -9.88
N VAL A 91 2.52 2.87 -9.51
CA VAL A 91 2.84 4.17 -8.92
C VAL A 91 2.07 4.35 -7.62
N ASP A 92 2.78 4.81 -6.59
CA ASP A 92 2.21 5.32 -5.35
C ASP A 92 2.00 6.83 -5.50
N MET A 93 0.74 7.26 -5.45
CA MET A 93 0.31 8.63 -5.77
C MET A 93 0.27 9.49 -4.50
N THR A 94 1.26 10.35 -4.31
CA THR A 94 1.29 11.27 -3.16
C THR A 94 0.30 12.42 -3.34
N GLY A 95 -0.72 12.48 -2.49
CA GLY A 95 -1.84 13.41 -2.57
C GLY A 95 -1.48 14.89 -2.42
N TYR A 96 -0.28 15.21 -1.93
CA TYR A 96 0.17 16.60 -1.71
C TYR A 96 0.17 17.46 -2.98
N TRP A 97 0.31 16.85 -4.15
CA TRP A 97 0.45 17.54 -5.43
C TRP A 97 -0.71 17.27 -6.38
N PHE A 98 -1.81 16.70 -5.87
CA PHE A 98 -3.04 16.64 -6.66
C PHE A 98 -3.58 18.05 -6.87
N LYS A 99 -3.79 18.45 -8.14
CA LYS A 99 -4.36 19.76 -8.45
C LYS A 99 -5.84 19.86 -8.07
N SER A 100 -6.52 18.73 -7.91
CA SER A 100 -7.91 18.62 -7.48
C SER A 100 -8.17 17.21 -6.93
N THR A 101 -9.17 17.08 -6.06
CA THR A 101 -9.77 15.80 -5.64
C THR A 101 -11.12 15.57 -6.29
N ASP A 102 -11.49 16.37 -7.31
CA ASP A 102 -12.76 16.20 -8.03
C ASP A 102 -12.80 14.85 -8.76
N PRO A 103 -13.95 14.17 -8.76
CA PRO A 103 -14.09 12.85 -9.40
C PRO A 103 -13.66 12.82 -10.86
N ALA A 104 -13.90 13.92 -11.61
CA ALA A 104 -13.51 14.01 -13.02
C ALA A 104 -11.98 14.02 -13.18
N TYR A 105 -11.24 14.73 -12.32
CA TYR A 105 -9.78 14.73 -12.33
C TYR A 105 -9.21 13.38 -11.95
N LEU A 106 -9.70 12.77 -10.87
CA LEU A 106 -9.26 11.45 -10.42
C LEU A 106 -9.55 10.38 -11.48
N ALA A 107 -10.72 10.42 -12.12
CA ALA A 107 -11.06 9.55 -13.23
C ALA A 107 -10.12 9.74 -14.43
N SER A 108 -9.68 10.97 -14.71
CA SER A 108 -8.72 11.25 -15.79
C SER A 108 -7.34 10.63 -15.50
N LEU A 109 -6.85 10.70 -14.25
CA LEU A 109 -5.60 10.06 -13.85
C LEU A 109 -5.71 8.53 -13.95
N ARG A 110 -6.80 7.94 -13.45
CA ARG A 110 -7.07 6.50 -13.55
C ARG A 110 -7.12 6.03 -15.01
N HIS A 111 -7.82 6.78 -15.86
CA HIS A 111 -7.88 6.47 -17.29
C HIS A 111 -6.50 6.55 -17.96
N LEU A 112 -5.71 7.58 -17.62
CA LEU A 112 -4.35 7.73 -18.13
C LEU A 112 -3.47 6.54 -17.72
N ALA A 113 -3.49 6.15 -16.46
CA ALA A 113 -2.74 5.00 -15.95
C ALA A 113 -3.14 3.70 -16.65
N PHE A 114 -4.47 3.43 -16.74
CA PHE A 114 -5.00 2.27 -17.43
C PHE A 114 -4.56 2.18 -18.90
N LYS A 115 -4.65 3.29 -19.66
CA LYS A 115 -4.23 3.33 -21.07
C LYS A 115 -2.73 3.09 -21.27
N ASN A 116 -1.94 3.29 -20.24
CA ASN A 116 -0.49 3.11 -20.28
C ASN A 116 -0.03 1.81 -19.60
N GLY A 117 -0.96 0.95 -19.16
CA GLY A 117 -0.62 -0.32 -18.51
C GLY A 117 0.04 -0.16 -17.15
N VAL A 118 -0.15 0.99 -16.48
CA VAL A 118 0.36 1.28 -15.13
C VAL A 118 -0.79 1.18 -14.15
N CYS A 119 -0.60 0.51 -13.01
CA CYS A 119 -1.57 0.53 -11.92
C CYS A 119 -1.18 1.56 -10.85
N PHE A 120 -2.15 1.99 -10.05
CA PHE A 120 -1.86 2.69 -8.81
C PHE A 120 -1.65 1.66 -7.71
N SER A 121 -0.45 1.60 -7.13
CA SER A 121 -0.12 0.73 -6.01
C SER A 121 -0.69 1.25 -4.70
N GLY A 122 -0.84 2.56 -4.57
CA GLY A 122 -1.38 3.24 -3.41
C GLY A 122 -1.59 4.74 -3.64
N ALA A 123 -2.09 5.38 -2.61
CA ALA A 123 -2.05 6.82 -2.41
C ALA A 123 -1.43 7.13 -1.04
N ALA A 124 -0.90 8.33 -0.86
CA ALA A 124 -0.24 8.73 0.38
C ALA A 124 -0.66 10.13 0.82
N ILE A 125 -0.90 10.29 2.14
CA ILE A 125 -1.26 11.57 2.75
C ILE A 125 -0.46 11.86 4.02
N GLY A 126 -0.45 13.13 4.44
CA GLY A 126 0.24 13.59 5.64
C GLY A 126 -0.58 13.50 6.93
N ALA A 127 -1.67 12.72 6.96
CA ALA A 127 -2.49 12.59 8.17
C ALA A 127 -1.72 11.86 9.28
N SER A 128 -1.57 12.53 10.44
CA SER A 128 -0.91 11.99 11.64
C SER A 128 -1.94 11.68 12.71
N THR A 129 -2.01 10.42 13.14
CA THR A 129 -3.05 9.91 14.07
C THR A 129 -2.76 10.22 15.53
N VAL A 130 -1.52 10.53 15.90
CA VAL A 130 -1.15 10.96 17.25
C VAL A 130 -1.62 12.39 17.49
N GLN A 131 -2.77 12.53 18.15
CA GLN A 131 -3.35 13.81 18.52
C GLN A 131 -3.81 13.77 19.99
N ALA A 132 -3.25 14.63 20.85
CA ALA A 132 -3.63 14.66 22.26
C ALA A 132 -5.08 15.14 22.47
N GLU A 133 -5.53 16.09 21.65
CA GLU A 133 -6.86 16.69 21.75
C GLU A 133 -7.91 15.81 21.06
N PRO A 134 -9.01 15.41 21.74
CA PRO A 134 -10.06 14.59 21.15
C PRO A 134 -10.68 15.19 19.87
N GLY A 135 -10.86 16.50 19.83
CA GLY A 135 -11.40 17.19 18.65
C GLY A 135 -10.48 17.08 17.42
N LYS A 136 -9.17 17.15 17.62
CA LYS A 136 -8.18 16.95 16.54
C LYS A 136 -8.14 15.49 16.08
N ARG A 137 -8.29 14.51 17.00
CA ARG A 137 -8.40 13.10 16.60
C ARG A 137 -9.64 12.86 15.74
N ALA A 138 -10.78 13.42 16.11
CA ALA A 138 -11.99 13.34 15.29
C ALA A 138 -11.80 13.96 13.91
N GLN A 139 -11.13 15.12 13.81
CA GLN A 139 -10.82 15.75 12.54
C GLN A 139 -9.90 14.89 11.67
N VAL A 140 -8.83 14.34 12.24
CA VAL A 140 -7.91 13.44 11.50
C VAL A 140 -8.65 12.20 10.98
N LEU A 141 -9.57 11.64 11.77
CA LEU A 141 -10.39 10.52 11.31
C LEU A 141 -11.26 10.91 10.11
N GLU A 142 -11.90 12.07 10.13
CA GLU A 142 -12.71 12.56 9.00
C GLU A 142 -11.83 12.85 7.77
N ASP A 143 -10.64 13.40 7.96
CA ASP A 143 -9.68 13.62 6.87
C ASP A 143 -9.23 12.28 6.24
N ILE A 144 -8.95 11.26 7.05
CA ILE A 144 -8.63 9.92 6.53
C ILE A 144 -9.81 9.35 5.74
N LYS A 145 -11.05 9.45 6.25
CA LYS A 145 -12.26 8.98 5.54
C LYS A 145 -12.42 9.68 4.20
N LYS A 146 -12.24 11.00 4.16
CA LYS A 146 -12.27 11.77 2.91
C LYS A 146 -11.23 11.26 1.92
N TRP A 147 -10.02 10.96 2.37
CA TRP A 147 -8.97 10.45 1.51
C TRP A 147 -9.18 8.98 1.10
N VAL A 148 -9.89 8.19 1.88
CA VAL A 148 -10.37 6.88 1.46
C VAL A 148 -11.30 7.01 0.25
N GLU A 149 -12.23 8.00 0.24
CA GLU A 149 -13.08 8.28 -0.94
C GLU A 149 -12.26 8.70 -2.17
N VAL A 150 -11.24 9.54 -1.96
CA VAL A 150 -10.32 9.97 -3.04
C VAL A 150 -9.55 8.77 -3.58
N THR A 151 -9.05 7.91 -2.71
CA THR A 151 -8.28 6.70 -3.05
C THR A 151 -9.13 5.70 -3.83
N GLU A 152 -10.39 5.47 -3.42
CA GLU A 152 -11.36 4.66 -4.14
C GLU A 152 -11.65 5.24 -5.52
N SER A 153 -11.92 6.55 -5.61
CA SER A 153 -12.20 7.24 -6.87
C SER A 153 -11.00 7.21 -7.83
N LEU A 154 -9.79 7.31 -7.29
CA LEU A 154 -8.54 7.14 -8.04
C LEU A 154 -8.37 5.71 -8.56
N GLY A 155 -8.93 4.72 -7.86
CA GLY A 155 -8.76 3.29 -8.15
C GLY A 155 -7.49 2.69 -7.56
N ALA A 156 -6.95 3.29 -6.50
CA ALA A 156 -5.83 2.75 -5.74
C ALA A 156 -6.34 1.88 -4.58
N PRO A 157 -5.70 0.74 -4.28
CA PRO A 157 -6.16 -0.20 -3.24
C PRO A 157 -5.63 0.12 -1.84
N HIS A 158 -4.72 1.06 -1.71
CA HIS A 158 -3.95 1.32 -0.49
C HIS A 158 -3.86 2.82 -0.22
N LEU A 159 -3.91 3.21 1.07
CA LEU A 159 -3.73 4.59 1.51
C LEU A 159 -2.74 4.63 2.68
N ARG A 160 -1.60 5.30 2.47
CA ARG A 160 -0.60 5.51 3.51
C ARG A 160 -0.97 6.70 4.40
N VAL A 161 -0.85 6.49 5.72
CA VAL A 161 -0.99 7.48 6.79
C VAL A 161 0.22 7.44 7.72
N PHE A 162 0.36 8.42 8.62
CA PHE A 162 1.39 8.44 9.65
C PHE A 162 0.80 8.23 11.05
N ALA A 163 1.61 7.68 11.97
CA ALA A 163 1.34 7.81 13.39
C ALA A 163 1.61 9.26 13.85
N GLY A 164 2.84 9.70 13.68
CA GLY A 164 3.26 11.07 13.99
C GLY A 164 4.13 11.20 15.24
N LYS A 165 4.52 12.42 15.56
CA LYS A 165 5.41 12.77 16.68
C LYS A 165 4.71 12.66 18.02
N LEU A 166 5.47 12.31 19.06
CA LEU A 166 5.00 12.34 20.45
C LEU A 166 4.77 13.79 20.89
N PRO A 167 3.55 14.18 21.28
CA PRO A 167 3.28 15.51 21.78
C PRO A 167 3.99 15.76 23.12
N ALA A 168 4.37 17.01 23.39
CA ALA A 168 4.96 17.40 24.67
C ALA A 168 4.04 17.01 25.84
N GLY A 169 4.60 16.35 26.84
CA GLY A 169 3.89 15.90 28.03
C GLY A 169 3.08 14.61 27.88
N ALA A 170 3.01 14.03 26.67
CA ALA A 170 2.38 12.75 26.44
C ALA A 170 3.37 11.59 26.64
N THR A 171 2.87 10.43 27.04
CA THR A 171 3.65 9.19 27.04
C THR A 171 3.48 8.45 25.71
N ILE A 172 4.45 7.60 25.37
CA ILE A 172 4.36 6.73 24.18
C ILE A 172 3.09 5.89 24.24
N GLN A 173 2.75 5.34 25.41
CA GLN A 173 1.55 4.53 25.60
C GLN A 173 0.26 5.30 25.25
N GLN A 174 0.16 6.56 25.67
CA GLN A 174 -0.98 7.42 25.29
C GLN A 174 -1.04 7.67 23.80
N ALA A 175 0.11 7.92 23.15
CA ALA A 175 0.17 8.16 21.72
C ALA A 175 -0.20 6.89 20.92
N VAL A 176 0.24 5.72 21.36
CA VAL A 176 -0.16 4.43 20.80
C VAL A 176 -1.69 4.23 20.93
N GLU A 177 -2.25 4.52 22.11
CA GLU A 177 -3.72 4.42 22.35
C GLU A 177 -4.50 5.27 21.34
N TRP A 178 -4.15 6.57 21.23
CA TRP A 178 -4.82 7.49 20.31
C TRP A 178 -4.70 7.04 18.84
N THR A 179 -3.54 6.50 18.47
CA THR A 179 -3.31 5.95 17.12
C THR A 179 -4.19 4.73 16.87
N VAL A 180 -4.22 3.79 17.82
CA VAL A 180 -5.02 2.56 17.71
C VAL A 180 -6.51 2.87 17.59
N ASP A 181 -7.03 3.76 18.41
CA ASP A 181 -8.46 4.13 18.37
C ASP A 181 -8.83 4.79 17.04
N THR A 182 -8.01 5.72 16.57
CA THR A 182 -8.23 6.41 15.29
C THR A 182 -8.17 5.42 14.13
N LEU A 183 -7.16 4.54 14.11
CA LEU A 183 -6.97 3.58 13.01
C LEU A 183 -8.03 2.48 13.00
N LYS A 184 -8.53 2.01 14.15
CA LYS A 184 -9.66 1.08 14.19
C LYS A 184 -10.87 1.66 13.47
N ALA A 185 -11.28 2.87 13.85
CA ALA A 185 -12.42 3.54 13.21
C ALA A 185 -12.19 3.83 11.72
N ALA A 186 -10.97 4.22 11.35
CA ALA A 186 -10.60 4.45 9.96
C ALA A 186 -10.63 3.16 9.13
N CYS A 187 -10.15 2.04 9.67
CA CYS A 187 -10.14 0.74 9.00
C CYS A 187 -11.55 0.16 8.81
N GLU A 188 -12.47 0.37 9.76
CA GLU A 188 -13.87 -0.02 9.59
C GLU A 188 -14.51 0.69 8.39
N TYR A 189 -14.14 1.95 8.17
CA TYR A 189 -14.61 2.72 7.02
C TYR A 189 -13.93 2.29 5.73
N ALA A 190 -12.60 2.24 5.72
CA ALA A 190 -11.78 1.89 4.56
C ALA A 190 -12.07 0.47 4.05
N GLY A 191 -12.25 -0.49 4.97
CA GLY A 191 -12.54 -1.88 4.63
C GLY A 191 -13.85 -2.08 3.89
N LYS A 192 -14.88 -1.25 4.15
CA LYS A 192 -16.14 -1.27 3.39
C LYS A 192 -15.97 -0.89 1.92
N LYS A 193 -14.85 -0.22 1.59
CA LYS A 193 -14.48 0.22 0.25
C LYS A 193 -13.35 -0.61 -0.35
N GLY A 194 -12.88 -1.64 0.36
CA GLY A 194 -11.76 -2.48 -0.07
C GLY A 194 -10.42 -1.77 -0.04
N ILE A 195 -10.28 -0.67 0.70
CA ILE A 195 -9.04 0.09 0.84
C ILE A 195 -8.28 -0.39 2.07
N THR A 196 -7.01 -0.72 1.90
CA THR A 196 -6.10 -1.04 3.00
C THR A 196 -5.38 0.22 3.47
N LEU A 197 -5.36 0.46 4.77
CA LEU A 197 -4.55 1.52 5.36
C LEU A 197 -3.16 0.99 5.72
N GLY A 198 -2.11 1.67 5.27
CA GLY A 198 -0.74 1.40 5.68
C GLY A 198 -0.21 2.52 6.56
N MET A 199 0.15 2.21 7.80
CA MET A 199 0.86 3.16 8.66
C MET A 199 2.36 3.10 8.34
N GLU A 200 2.93 4.23 7.96
CA GLU A 200 4.37 4.27 7.71
C GLU A 200 5.18 4.28 9.01
N ASP A 201 6.24 3.50 9.05
CA ASP A 201 7.29 3.55 10.05
C ASP A 201 8.15 4.79 9.80
N HIS A 202 7.62 5.94 10.14
CA HIS A 202 8.23 7.24 9.88
C HIS A 202 8.77 7.87 11.18
N GLU A 203 8.69 9.17 11.33
CA GLU A 203 9.13 9.89 12.52
C GLU A 203 8.26 9.61 13.77
N GLY A 204 8.80 9.93 14.94
CA GLY A 204 8.06 9.91 16.20
C GLY A 204 7.90 8.52 16.78
N ILE A 205 6.66 8.09 17.08
CA ILE A 205 6.44 6.84 17.83
C ILE A 205 6.70 5.58 17.01
N THR A 206 6.78 5.67 15.69
CA THR A 206 6.97 4.52 14.79
C THR A 206 8.40 4.37 14.27
N GLN A 207 9.38 5.09 14.84
CA GLN A 207 10.81 4.95 14.50
C GLN A 207 11.45 3.63 15.00
N ASN A 208 10.69 2.77 15.64
CA ASN A 208 11.11 1.43 16.03
C ASN A 208 9.97 0.41 15.81
N SER A 209 10.36 -0.84 15.61
CA SER A 209 9.44 -1.94 15.31
C SER A 209 8.49 -2.27 16.45
N ASP A 210 8.88 -2.07 17.72
CA ASP A 210 8.07 -2.47 18.88
C ASP A 210 6.71 -1.74 18.85
N ALA A 211 6.74 -0.40 18.66
CA ALA A 211 5.51 0.39 18.60
C ALA A 211 4.69 0.09 17.32
N CYS A 212 5.35 -0.13 16.17
CA CYS A 212 4.66 -0.52 14.95
C CYS A 212 3.90 -1.83 15.14
N LEU A 213 4.53 -2.85 15.72
CA LEU A 213 3.94 -4.16 15.97
C LEU A 213 2.81 -4.07 17.02
N GLU A 214 3.00 -3.30 18.11
CA GLU A 214 1.94 -3.08 19.09
C GLU A 214 0.70 -2.47 18.43
N ILE A 215 0.87 -1.43 17.60
CA ILE A 215 -0.24 -0.76 16.92
C ILE A 215 -0.94 -1.75 15.97
N VAL A 216 -0.19 -2.49 15.14
CA VAL A 216 -0.76 -3.47 14.20
C VAL A 216 -1.58 -4.52 14.93
N HIS A 217 -1.04 -5.11 15.98
CA HIS A 217 -1.72 -6.15 16.76
C HIS A 217 -2.98 -5.62 17.45
N ARG A 218 -2.92 -4.40 17.99
CA ARG A 218 -4.05 -3.80 18.69
C ARG A 218 -5.15 -3.28 17.76
N VAL A 219 -4.80 -2.76 16.58
CA VAL A 219 -5.79 -2.41 15.55
C VAL A 219 -6.50 -3.66 15.06
N GLY A 220 -5.79 -4.73 14.75
CA GLY A 220 -6.34 -6.05 14.47
C GLY A 220 -7.30 -6.09 13.27
N SER A 221 -7.13 -5.23 12.27
CA SER A 221 -7.98 -5.16 11.08
C SER A 221 -7.32 -5.84 9.87
N PRO A 222 -8.09 -6.57 9.01
CA PRO A 222 -7.59 -7.09 7.75
C PRO A 222 -7.21 -6.01 6.74
N PHE A 223 -7.73 -4.82 6.94
CA PHE A 223 -7.49 -3.65 6.12
C PHE A 223 -6.47 -2.70 6.74
N PHE A 224 -5.54 -3.25 7.54
CA PHE A 224 -4.48 -2.48 8.18
C PHE A 224 -3.15 -3.22 8.17
N GLY A 225 -2.06 -2.49 7.93
CA GLY A 225 -0.70 -2.96 8.10
C GLY A 225 0.31 -1.82 8.06
N ILE A 226 1.54 -2.15 7.71
CA ILE A 226 2.65 -1.19 7.68
C ILE A 226 2.96 -0.84 6.21
N ASN A 227 3.02 0.46 5.90
CA ASN A 227 3.73 0.94 4.73
C ASN A 227 5.21 1.02 5.13
N LEU A 228 5.95 -0.07 4.86
CA LEU A 228 7.28 -0.27 5.40
C LEU A 228 8.32 0.48 4.57
N ASP A 229 8.84 1.58 5.12
CA ASP A 229 10.04 2.24 4.59
C ASP A 229 11.28 1.58 5.20
N ILE A 230 12.10 1.00 4.35
CA ILE A 230 13.25 0.20 4.79
C ILE A 230 14.38 1.03 5.41
N THR A 231 14.25 2.34 5.48
CA THR A 231 15.32 3.25 5.95
C THR A 231 14.94 4.10 7.16
N ASN A 232 13.68 4.06 7.61
CA ASN A 232 13.19 4.91 8.67
C ASN A 232 13.43 4.36 10.08
N PHE A 233 13.67 3.05 10.23
CA PHE A 233 13.97 2.48 11.53
C PHE A 233 15.32 2.96 12.07
N ILE A 234 15.31 3.45 13.30
CA ILE A 234 16.51 3.81 14.05
C ILE A 234 16.99 2.59 14.84
N ALA A 235 18.29 2.29 14.75
CA ALA A 235 18.88 1.21 15.52
C ALA A 235 18.67 1.45 17.04
N THR A 236 18.31 0.39 17.74
CA THR A 236 18.10 0.38 19.19
C THR A 236 19.16 -0.49 19.87
N ALA A 237 19.20 -0.48 21.20
CA ALA A 237 20.06 -1.39 21.96
C ALA A 237 19.73 -2.88 21.73
N LYS A 238 18.52 -3.19 21.21
CA LYS A 238 18.03 -4.55 21.02
C LYS A 238 18.11 -5.04 19.57
N ALA A 239 18.01 -4.12 18.59
CA ALA A 239 17.91 -4.48 17.18
C ALA A 239 18.51 -3.41 16.27
N ASP A 240 19.24 -3.84 15.23
CA ASP A 240 19.62 -2.97 14.13
C ASP A 240 18.41 -2.72 13.19
N ALA A 241 18.57 -1.86 12.18
CA ALA A 241 17.50 -1.55 11.24
C ALA A 241 17.01 -2.81 10.51
N TYR A 242 17.89 -3.71 10.11
CA TYR A 242 17.49 -4.92 9.38
C TYR A 242 16.69 -5.91 10.25
N ALA A 243 17.04 -6.05 11.52
CA ALA A 243 16.25 -6.87 12.44
C ALA A 243 14.85 -6.30 12.65
N GLN A 244 14.72 -4.97 12.65
CA GLN A 244 13.42 -4.30 12.74
C GLN A 244 12.61 -4.46 11.44
N ILE A 245 13.24 -4.35 10.26
CA ILE A 245 12.61 -4.66 8.97
C ILE A 245 12.13 -6.13 8.97
N GLU A 246 12.96 -7.07 9.43
CA GLU A 246 12.59 -8.49 9.48
C GLU A 246 11.38 -8.76 10.38
N ALA A 247 11.32 -8.10 11.53
CA ALA A 247 10.20 -8.24 12.46
C ALA A 247 8.88 -7.67 11.88
N THR A 248 8.94 -6.61 11.07
CA THR A 248 7.78 -5.90 10.55
C THR A 248 7.36 -6.32 9.13
N ALA A 249 8.25 -6.91 8.35
CA ALA A 249 7.97 -7.36 6.98
C ALA A 249 6.73 -8.27 6.84
N PRO A 250 6.40 -9.18 7.78
CA PRO A 250 5.16 -9.96 7.72
C PRO A 250 3.86 -9.14 7.76
N TYR A 251 3.94 -7.89 8.20
CA TYR A 251 2.82 -6.96 8.32
C TYR A 251 2.85 -5.86 7.26
N ALA A 252 3.80 -5.91 6.32
CA ALA A 252 3.90 -4.94 5.26
C ALA A 252 2.72 -5.06 4.29
N THR A 253 2.05 -3.94 4.02
CA THR A 253 0.98 -3.83 3.01
C THR A 253 1.45 -3.06 1.77
N HIS A 254 2.49 -2.26 1.92
CA HIS A 254 3.20 -1.54 0.88
C HIS A 254 4.63 -1.26 1.36
N THR A 255 5.53 -0.84 0.47
CA THR A 255 6.90 -0.48 0.87
C THR A 255 7.37 0.82 0.24
N HIS A 256 8.29 1.50 0.94
CA HIS A 256 9.13 2.53 0.35
C HIS A 256 10.60 2.08 0.41
N VAL A 257 11.31 2.26 -0.69
CA VAL A 257 12.68 1.78 -0.88
C VAL A 257 13.59 2.96 -1.21
N ARG A 258 14.54 3.22 -0.33
CA ARG A 258 15.69 4.10 -0.55
C ARG A 258 16.97 3.28 -0.52
N ASP A 259 18.04 3.73 -1.17
CA ASP A 259 19.32 3.01 -1.19
C ASP A 259 20.34 3.52 -0.16
N ARG A 260 19.92 4.48 0.69
CA ARG A 260 20.72 5.01 1.81
C ARG A 260 19.86 5.24 3.04
N PHE A 261 20.42 4.94 4.19
CA PHE A 261 19.89 5.36 5.49
C PHE A 261 20.08 6.87 5.70
N ALA A 262 19.41 7.43 6.70
CA ALA A 262 19.49 8.86 7.03
C ALA A 262 20.91 9.35 7.39
N ASP A 263 21.77 8.45 7.88
CA ASP A 263 23.18 8.74 8.17
C ASP A 263 24.10 8.67 6.93
N GLY A 264 23.52 8.40 5.76
CA GLY A 264 24.22 8.30 4.47
C GLY A 264 24.83 6.92 4.17
N GLN A 265 24.76 5.95 5.10
CA GLN A 265 25.23 4.60 4.83
C GLN A 265 24.37 3.92 3.75
N ALA A 266 25.04 3.17 2.86
CA ALA A 266 24.34 2.41 1.83
C ALA A 266 23.52 1.28 2.45
N VAL A 267 22.29 1.11 1.96
CA VAL A 267 21.44 -0.02 2.33
C VAL A 267 21.89 -1.27 1.57
N ASP A 268 22.06 -2.38 2.27
CA ASP A 268 22.18 -3.70 1.65
C ASP A 268 20.81 -4.15 1.13
N LEU A 269 20.47 -3.70 -0.09
CA LEU A 269 19.19 -4.01 -0.71
C LEU A 269 19.01 -5.52 -0.95
N ASP A 270 20.08 -6.27 -1.21
CA ASP A 270 19.99 -7.72 -1.38
C ASP A 270 19.52 -8.39 -0.09
N ARG A 271 20.05 -8.00 1.06
CA ARG A 271 19.59 -8.44 2.38
C ARG A 271 18.11 -8.07 2.63
N VAL A 272 17.69 -6.88 2.26
CA VAL A 272 16.30 -6.44 2.38
C VAL A 272 15.37 -7.34 1.56
N TRP A 273 15.71 -7.63 0.29
CA TRP A 273 14.90 -8.51 -0.56
C TRP A 273 14.84 -9.95 -0.02
N GLN A 274 15.94 -10.45 0.57
CA GLN A 274 15.91 -11.74 1.27
C GLN A 274 14.92 -11.73 2.46
N ILE A 275 14.83 -10.63 3.21
CA ILE A 275 13.87 -10.49 4.30
C ILE A 275 12.44 -10.55 3.77
N PHE A 276 12.10 -9.76 2.75
CA PHE A 276 10.76 -9.77 2.15
C PHE A 276 10.41 -11.12 1.50
N ALA A 277 11.39 -11.79 0.90
CA ALA A 277 11.20 -13.12 0.34
C ALA A 277 10.87 -14.14 1.44
N ARG A 278 11.60 -14.13 2.56
CA ARG A 278 11.29 -15.00 3.72
C ARG A 278 9.95 -14.70 4.36
N ALA A 279 9.55 -13.43 4.38
CA ALA A 279 8.23 -12.99 4.84
C ALA A 279 7.09 -13.36 3.87
N ASN A 280 7.41 -13.94 2.70
CA ASN A 280 6.45 -14.26 1.64
C ASN A 280 5.64 -13.03 1.19
N TYR A 281 6.28 -11.86 1.18
CA TYR A 281 5.64 -10.60 0.77
C TYR A 281 5.22 -10.66 -0.69
N LYS A 282 4.01 -10.17 -0.97
CA LYS A 282 3.44 -10.06 -2.31
C LYS A 282 2.93 -8.63 -2.46
N GLY A 283 3.70 -7.81 -3.14
CA GLY A 283 3.35 -6.38 -3.28
C GLY A 283 4.45 -5.58 -3.96
N PHE A 284 4.32 -4.28 -3.88
CA PHE A 284 5.22 -3.35 -4.54
C PHE A 284 6.47 -3.07 -3.70
N MET A 285 7.62 -3.13 -4.36
CA MET A 285 8.90 -2.60 -3.89
C MET A 285 9.04 -1.21 -4.54
N SER A 286 8.55 -0.19 -3.86
CA SER A 286 8.32 1.14 -4.42
C SER A 286 9.49 2.07 -4.16
N ALA A 287 10.17 2.53 -5.21
CA ALA A 287 11.24 3.51 -5.08
C ALA A 287 10.72 4.80 -4.43
N GLU A 288 11.38 5.28 -3.38
CA GLU A 288 11.22 6.62 -2.82
C GLU A 288 12.58 7.32 -2.81
N TYR A 289 12.90 7.99 -3.91
CA TYR A 289 14.20 8.62 -4.07
C TYR A 289 14.25 9.97 -3.34
N GLU A 290 15.19 10.09 -2.42
CA GLU A 290 15.47 11.33 -1.67
C GLU A 290 16.95 11.75 -1.77
N GLY A 291 17.68 11.23 -2.76
CA GLY A 291 19.09 11.57 -2.96
C GLY A 291 19.31 13.02 -3.38
N GLU A 292 20.59 13.42 -3.40
CA GLU A 292 20.99 14.80 -3.75
C GLU A 292 20.91 15.07 -5.25
N GLU A 293 21.14 14.05 -6.07
CA GLU A 293 21.10 14.15 -7.54
C GLU A 293 19.69 14.54 -8.03
N ASP A 294 19.61 15.18 -9.20
CA ASP A 294 18.32 15.49 -9.81
C ASP A 294 17.45 14.23 -9.95
N PRO A 295 16.18 14.29 -9.55
CA PRO A 295 15.31 13.11 -9.59
C PRO A 295 15.19 12.48 -10.99
N SER A 296 15.33 13.26 -12.05
CA SER A 296 15.30 12.74 -13.43
C SER A 296 16.46 11.77 -13.75
N ALA A 297 17.55 11.86 -12.99
CA ALA A 297 18.72 10.99 -13.11
C ALA A 297 18.78 9.96 -11.97
N GLY A 298 18.45 10.36 -10.73
CA GLY A 298 18.56 9.50 -9.56
C GLY A 298 17.48 8.44 -9.47
N VAL A 299 16.23 8.77 -9.80
CA VAL A 299 15.11 7.82 -9.74
C VAL A 299 15.33 6.63 -10.69
N PRO A 300 15.72 6.79 -11.97
CA PRO A 300 16.01 5.65 -12.84
C PRO A 300 17.07 4.70 -12.28
N LYS A 301 18.14 5.22 -11.68
CA LYS A 301 19.21 4.40 -11.08
C LYS A 301 18.70 3.54 -9.92
N LEU A 302 17.87 4.10 -9.04
CA LEU A 302 17.25 3.36 -7.93
C LEU A 302 16.26 2.30 -8.46
N VAL A 303 15.41 2.69 -9.41
CA VAL A 303 14.44 1.78 -10.04
C VAL A 303 15.14 0.60 -10.72
N ASP A 304 16.24 0.81 -11.41
CA ASP A 304 17.00 -0.28 -12.06
C ASP A 304 17.53 -1.30 -11.03
N LYS A 305 18.02 -0.85 -9.87
CA LYS A 305 18.40 -1.73 -8.76
C LYS A 305 17.19 -2.55 -8.26
N ILE A 306 16.05 -1.89 -8.03
CA ILE A 306 14.80 -2.53 -7.59
C ILE A 306 14.34 -3.58 -8.60
N LYS A 307 14.29 -3.24 -9.88
CA LYS A 307 13.91 -4.16 -10.97
C LYS A 307 14.79 -5.41 -11.03
N ALA A 308 16.10 -5.22 -10.87
CA ALA A 308 17.05 -6.35 -10.85
C ALA A 308 16.78 -7.29 -9.68
N LEU A 309 16.53 -6.74 -8.49
CA LEU A 309 16.24 -7.51 -7.29
C LEU A 309 14.84 -8.16 -7.32
N CYS A 310 13.82 -7.46 -7.81
CA CYS A 310 12.52 -8.06 -8.00
C CYS A 310 12.58 -9.27 -8.92
N ARG A 311 13.30 -9.19 -10.04
CA ARG A 311 13.53 -10.36 -10.93
C ARG A 311 14.30 -11.49 -10.26
N LYS A 312 15.26 -11.17 -9.39
CA LYS A 312 16.06 -12.18 -8.68
C LYS A 312 15.25 -12.95 -7.63
N TYR A 313 14.33 -12.28 -6.94
CA TYR A 313 13.63 -12.81 -5.76
C TYR A 313 12.15 -13.13 -5.98
N SER A 314 11.54 -12.68 -7.07
CA SER A 314 10.20 -13.15 -7.43
C SER A 314 10.28 -14.45 -8.22
N SER A 315 9.39 -15.38 -7.93
CA SER A 315 9.10 -16.46 -8.88
C SER A 315 8.17 -15.92 -9.96
N VAL A 316 8.58 -16.13 -11.17
CA VAL A 316 7.75 -15.91 -12.36
C VAL A 316 7.10 -17.25 -12.72
#